data_9ea6b63a84889d5ba5537bc49fe843f0
#
_entry.id   9ea6b63a84889d5ba5537bc49fe843f0
#
_cell.length_a   1.000
_cell.length_b   1.000
_cell.length_c   1.000
_cell.angle_alpha   90.00
_cell.angle_beta   90.00
_cell.angle_gamma   90.00
#
_symmetry.space_group_name_H-M   'P 1'
#
loop_
_entity.id
_entity.type
_entity.pdbx_description
1 polymer ?
#
loop_
_entity_poly.entity_id
_entity_poly.type
_entity_poly.pdbx_seq_one_letter_code
_entity_poly.pdbx_strand_id
1 'polypeptide(L)'
;MQFVDANIFIRYLTRDDPEKAAACRRLFEQAKLGQVRLTTSEAVIAEVVFVLSSKRLYNLSRQEIRARLYPLVSLSGLKMVSSRSCLRALDLYGSNNIDFEDALTIAEMERRKIAELYSYDRNFDQVPGHTLKRLEP
;
A
#
# COMPACT_ATOMS: atom_id res chain seq x y z
N MET A 1 -5.71 -20.34 5.75
CA MET A 1 -5.31 -18.98 5.41
C MET A 1 -4.90 -18.23 6.67
N GLN A 2 -3.77 -17.56 6.65
CA GLN A 2 -3.26 -16.81 7.80
C GLN A 2 -3.22 -15.31 7.49
N PHE A 3 -3.52 -14.49 8.47
CA PHE A 3 -3.48 -13.05 8.33
C PHE A 3 -2.07 -12.54 8.65
N VAL A 4 -1.58 -11.56 7.87
CA VAL A 4 -0.27 -10.94 8.03
C VAL A 4 -0.45 -9.50 8.46
N ASP A 5 0.17 -9.12 9.58
CA ASP A 5 0.12 -7.74 10.04
C ASP A 5 1.33 -6.91 9.55
N ALA A 6 1.33 -5.62 9.91
CA ALA A 6 2.33 -4.67 9.42
C ALA A 6 3.76 -5.06 9.77
N ASN A 7 4.01 -5.63 10.96
CA ASN A 7 5.37 -5.98 11.39
C ASN A 7 6.04 -7.01 10.48
N ILE A 8 5.27 -7.95 9.93
CA ILE A 8 5.80 -8.97 9.03
C ILE A 8 6.28 -8.33 7.72
N PHE A 9 5.49 -7.42 7.17
CA PHE A 9 5.92 -6.65 5.98
C PHE A 9 7.16 -5.82 6.27
N ILE A 10 7.16 -5.09 7.38
CA ILE A 10 8.27 -4.21 7.75
C ILE A 10 9.55 -5.01 7.97
N ARG A 11 9.49 -6.15 8.68
CA ARG A 11 10.66 -7.01 8.89
C ARG A 11 11.19 -7.59 7.58
N TYR A 12 10.32 -7.94 6.66
CA TYR A 12 10.73 -8.39 5.34
C TYR A 12 11.42 -7.28 4.54
N LEU A 13 10.91 -6.06 4.62
CA LEU A 13 11.35 -4.93 3.78
C LEU A 13 12.54 -4.16 4.36
N THR A 14 12.89 -4.41 5.63
CA THR A 14 14.00 -3.74 6.31
C THR A 14 15.03 -4.76 6.81
N ARG A 15 16.21 -4.28 7.26
CA ARG A 15 17.30 -5.17 7.65
C ARG A 15 17.76 -4.97 9.09
N ASP A 16 16.99 -4.26 9.90
CA ASP A 16 17.33 -3.99 11.30
C ASP A 16 17.23 -5.21 12.22
N ASP A 17 16.59 -6.30 11.76
CA ASP A 17 16.58 -7.59 12.45
C ASP A 17 16.77 -8.69 11.41
N PRO A 18 18.04 -9.13 11.15
CA PRO A 18 18.32 -10.12 10.10
C PRO A 18 17.65 -11.47 10.30
N GLU A 19 17.51 -11.93 11.54
CA GLU A 19 16.86 -13.22 11.84
C GLU A 19 15.38 -13.19 11.53
N LYS A 20 14.67 -12.14 11.98
CA LYS A 20 13.25 -11.94 11.68
C LYS A 20 13.02 -11.69 10.20
N ALA A 21 13.89 -10.93 9.56
CA ALA A 21 13.82 -10.69 8.11
C ALA A 21 13.92 -12.00 7.32
N ALA A 22 14.84 -12.89 7.72
CA ALA A 22 14.99 -14.21 7.08
C ALA A 22 13.74 -15.08 7.27
N ALA A 23 13.15 -15.07 8.47
CA ALA A 23 11.93 -15.82 8.74
C ALA A 23 10.74 -15.31 7.91
N CYS A 24 10.60 -13.98 7.80
CA CYS A 24 9.55 -13.37 6.96
C CYS A 24 9.77 -13.67 5.48
N ARG A 25 11.02 -13.68 5.02
CA ARG A 25 11.34 -14.06 3.64
C ARG A 25 10.90 -15.48 3.35
N ARG A 26 11.17 -16.42 4.25
CA ARG A 26 10.71 -17.81 4.08
C ARG A 26 9.20 -17.90 3.99
N LEU A 27 8.48 -17.14 4.82
CA LEU A 27 7.03 -17.11 4.80
C LEU A 27 6.49 -16.63 3.44
N PHE A 28 7.00 -15.53 2.90
CA PHE A 28 6.56 -15.02 1.60
C PHE A 28 6.99 -15.94 0.44
N GLU A 29 8.14 -16.59 0.53
CA GLU A 29 8.54 -17.61 -0.45
C GLU A 29 7.58 -18.81 -0.44
N GLN A 30 7.19 -19.28 0.73
CA GLN A 30 6.17 -20.33 0.85
C GLN A 30 4.82 -19.92 0.25
N ALA A 31 4.43 -18.65 0.44
CA ALA A 31 3.22 -18.10 -0.18
C ALA A 31 3.35 -18.08 -1.71
N LYS A 32 4.49 -17.63 -2.21
CA LYS A 32 4.78 -17.61 -3.66
C LYS A 32 4.70 -19.00 -4.28
N LEU A 33 5.17 -20.02 -3.56
CA LEU A 33 5.15 -21.42 -4.01
C LEU A 33 3.80 -22.12 -3.80
N GLY A 34 2.81 -21.42 -3.23
CA GLY A 34 1.49 -21.99 -2.97
C GLY A 34 1.42 -22.92 -1.76
N GLN A 35 2.46 -22.95 -0.93
CA GLN A 35 2.52 -23.81 0.26
C GLN A 35 1.72 -23.25 1.43
N VAL A 36 1.56 -21.92 1.49
CA VAL A 36 0.71 -21.24 2.46
C VAL A 36 -0.15 -20.20 1.73
N ARG A 37 -1.29 -19.88 2.31
CA ARG A 37 -2.18 -18.83 1.79
C ARG A 37 -2.28 -17.72 2.82
N LEU A 38 -1.86 -16.53 2.43
CA LEU A 38 -1.82 -15.35 3.28
C LEU A 38 -2.90 -14.35 2.87
N THR A 39 -3.36 -13.58 3.84
CA THR A 39 -4.23 -12.44 3.60
C THR A 39 -3.81 -11.26 4.45
N THR A 40 -4.23 -10.08 4.06
CA THR A 40 -4.01 -8.84 4.81
C THR A 40 -5.10 -7.83 4.46
N SER A 41 -5.01 -6.61 4.97
CA SER A 41 -5.99 -5.55 4.75
C SER A 41 -5.34 -4.27 4.24
N GLU A 42 -6.17 -3.38 3.65
CA GLU A 42 -5.73 -2.03 3.27
C GLU A 42 -5.16 -1.26 4.47
N ALA A 43 -5.78 -1.41 5.64
CA ALA A 43 -5.32 -0.74 6.85
C ALA A 43 -3.90 -1.16 7.23
N VAL A 44 -3.57 -2.45 7.09
CA VAL A 44 -2.21 -2.94 7.32
C VAL A 44 -1.23 -2.33 6.32
N ILE A 45 -1.58 -2.30 5.04
CA ILE A 45 -0.70 -1.71 4.01
C ILE A 45 -0.51 -0.22 4.26
N ALA A 46 -1.56 0.52 4.64
CA ALA A 46 -1.45 1.94 5.01
C ALA A 46 -0.50 2.15 6.19
N GLU A 47 -0.56 1.30 7.20
CA GLU A 47 0.37 1.34 8.34
C GLU A 47 1.81 1.10 7.90
N VAL A 48 2.04 0.12 7.03
CA VAL A 48 3.38 -0.16 6.48
C VAL A 48 3.93 1.07 5.76
N VAL A 49 3.13 1.69 4.90
CA VAL A 49 3.54 2.92 4.18
C VAL A 49 3.88 4.03 5.18
N PHE A 50 3.04 4.25 6.19
CA PHE A 50 3.27 5.26 7.21
C PHE A 50 4.61 5.03 7.94
N VAL A 51 4.87 3.81 8.39
CA VAL A 51 6.10 3.45 9.11
C VAL A 51 7.33 3.63 8.21
N LEU A 52 7.28 3.12 6.97
CA LEU A 52 8.41 3.21 6.04
C LEU A 52 8.73 4.65 5.63
N SER A 53 7.71 5.50 5.53
CA SER A 53 7.88 6.91 5.14
C SER A 53 8.26 7.83 6.31
N SER A 54 8.07 7.39 7.55
CA SER A 54 8.31 8.20 8.74
C SER A 54 9.77 8.66 8.82
N LYS A 55 9.98 9.97 8.91
CA LYS A 55 11.32 10.58 9.02
C LYS A 55 12.10 10.10 10.24
N ARG A 56 11.40 9.74 11.31
CA ARG A 56 12.01 9.26 12.55
C ARG A 56 12.37 7.77 12.51
N LEU A 57 11.84 7.02 11.52
CA LEU A 57 12.04 5.59 11.42
C LEU A 57 12.91 5.27 10.20
N TYR A 58 12.29 4.98 9.06
CA TYR A 58 13.03 4.53 7.88
C TYR A 58 13.25 5.62 6.83
N ASN A 59 12.39 6.63 6.82
CA ASN A 59 12.48 7.78 5.91
C ASN A 59 12.67 7.39 4.45
N LEU A 60 11.98 6.34 4.00
CA LEU A 60 12.06 5.91 2.61
C LEU A 60 11.27 6.86 1.71
N SER A 61 11.76 7.04 0.48
CA SER A 61 11.06 7.83 -0.53
C SER A 61 9.79 7.13 -1.00
N ARG A 62 8.89 7.90 -1.62
CA ARG A 62 7.67 7.38 -2.23
C ARG A 62 7.97 6.31 -3.27
N GLN A 63 8.98 6.54 -4.09
CA GLN A 63 9.41 5.63 -5.15
C GLN A 63 9.96 4.33 -4.57
N GLU A 64 10.74 4.40 -3.50
CA GLU A 64 11.26 3.21 -2.83
C GLU A 64 10.16 2.39 -2.16
N ILE A 65 9.20 3.06 -1.49
CA ILE A 65 8.07 2.38 -0.86
C ILE A 65 7.23 1.66 -1.91
N ARG A 66 6.90 2.34 -3.00
CA ARG A 66 6.18 1.71 -4.12
C ARG A 66 6.95 0.52 -4.67
N ALA A 67 8.25 0.67 -4.94
CA ALA A 67 9.07 -0.38 -5.52
C ALA A 67 9.16 -1.62 -4.61
N ARG A 68 9.18 -1.43 -3.29
CA ARG A 68 9.30 -2.54 -2.33
C ARG A 68 7.96 -3.21 -2.04
N LEU A 69 6.87 -2.45 -1.95
CA LEU A 69 5.55 -2.99 -1.59
C LEU A 69 4.78 -3.58 -2.78
N TYR A 70 4.94 -3.02 -3.97
CA TYR A 70 4.16 -3.46 -5.13
C TYR A 70 4.32 -4.96 -5.42
N PRO A 71 5.54 -5.53 -5.43
CA PRO A 71 5.69 -6.97 -5.65
C PRO A 71 5.03 -7.82 -4.56
N LEU A 72 5.05 -7.38 -3.30
CA LEU A 72 4.42 -8.11 -2.21
C LEU A 72 2.89 -8.11 -2.31
N VAL A 73 2.30 -6.95 -2.56
CA VAL A 73 0.84 -6.83 -2.70
C VAL A 73 0.33 -7.61 -3.92
N SER A 74 1.14 -7.73 -4.97
CA SER A 74 0.80 -8.51 -6.16
C SER A 74 1.16 -10.00 -6.06
N LEU A 75 1.72 -10.45 -4.93
CA LEU A 75 2.12 -11.84 -4.74
C LEU A 75 0.90 -12.78 -4.81
N SER A 76 1.00 -13.84 -5.61
CA SER A 76 -0.14 -14.75 -5.85
C SER A 76 -0.65 -15.43 -4.58
N GLY A 77 0.21 -15.70 -3.61
CA GLY A 77 -0.13 -16.30 -2.33
C GLY A 77 -0.65 -15.33 -1.27
N LEU A 78 -0.65 -14.02 -1.55
CA LEU A 78 -1.22 -13.00 -0.67
C LEU A 78 -2.53 -12.50 -1.28
N LYS A 79 -3.64 -12.79 -0.63
CA LYS A 79 -4.98 -12.42 -1.10
C LYS A 79 -5.52 -11.25 -0.29
N MET A 80 -6.08 -10.28 -0.99
CA MET A 80 -6.79 -9.14 -0.42
C MET A 80 -8.01 -8.85 -1.26
N VAL A 81 -9.12 -8.48 -0.62
CA VAL A 81 -10.34 -8.07 -1.34
C VAL A 81 -10.06 -6.87 -2.26
N SER A 82 -9.20 -5.97 -1.81
CA SER A 82 -8.91 -4.70 -2.46
C SER A 82 -7.51 -4.61 -3.06
N SER A 83 -6.92 -5.74 -3.47
CA SER A 83 -5.54 -5.75 -3.97
C SER A 83 -5.33 -4.81 -5.17
N ARG A 84 -6.28 -4.75 -6.11
CA ARG A 84 -6.19 -3.84 -7.27
C ARG A 84 -6.19 -2.38 -6.84
N SER A 85 -7.04 -2.01 -5.89
CA SER A 85 -7.07 -0.64 -5.36
C SER A 85 -5.78 -0.31 -4.61
N CYS A 86 -5.23 -1.23 -3.85
CA CYS A 86 -3.93 -1.05 -3.19
C CYS A 86 -2.80 -0.87 -4.19
N LEU A 87 -2.73 -1.67 -5.25
CA LEU A 87 -1.71 -1.55 -6.29
C LEU A 87 -1.82 -0.20 -7.01
N ARG A 88 -3.03 0.21 -7.36
CA ARG A 88 -3.28 1.52 -7.97
C ARG A 88 -2.90 2.66 -7.02
N ALA A 89 -3.23 2.53 -5.74
CA ALA A 89 -2.85 3.50 -4.72
C ALA A 89 -1.32 3.62 -4.57
N LEU A 90 -0.59 2.52 -4.65
CA LEU A 90 0.88 2.54 -4.64
C LEU A 90 1.45 3.28 -5.86
N ASP A 91 0.87 3.09 -7.04
CA ASP A 91 1.25 3.85 -8.24
C ASP A 91 1.01 5.34 -8.06
N LEU A 92 -0.18 5.72 -7.58
CA LEU A 92 -0.52 7.12 -7.32
C LEU A 92 0.39 7.74 -6.25
N TYR A 93 0.63 7.02 -5.17
CA TYR A 93 1.49 7.45 -4.08
C TYR A 93 2.94 7.65 -4.54
N GLY A 94 3.47 6.73 -5.34
CA GLY A 94 4.83 6.80 -5.85
C GLY A 94 5.09 7.96 -6.82
N SER A 95 4.05 8.39 -7.53
CA SER A 95 4.15 9.39 -8.60
C SER A 95 3.64 10.77 -8.22
N ASN A 96 2.94 10.91 -7.10
CA ASN A 96 2.28 12.16 -6.71
C ASN A 96 2.55 12.47 -5.24
N ASN A 97 2.40 13.75 -4.87
CA ASN A 97 2.55 14.19 -3.48
C ASN A 97 1.21 14.13 -2.75
N ILE A 98 0.72 12.92 -2.52
CA ILE A 98 -0.52 12.66 -1.78
C ILE A 98 -0.28 11.57 -0.73
N ASP A 99 -1.06 11.59 0.35
CA ASP A 99 -1.01 10.55 1.36
C ASP A 99 -1.55 9.23 0.80
N PHE A 100 -1.10 8.12 1.36
CA PHE A 100 -1.51 6.80 0.87
C PHE A 100 -3.01 6.57 1.02
N GLU A 101 -3.62 7.01 2.12
CA GLU A 101 -5.06 6.91 2.35
C GLU A 101 -5.86 7.71 1.30
N ASP A 102 -5.36 8.89 0.90
CA ASP A 102 -5.97 9.67 -0.17
C ASP A 102 -5.81 8.96 -1.52
N ALA A 103 -4.64 8.35 -1.75
CA ALA A 103 -4.41 7.52 -2.93
C ALA A 103 -5.39 6.33 -3.00
N LEU A 104 -5.65 5.67 -1.86
CA LEU A 104 -6.66 4.61 -1.77
C LEU A 104 -8.06 5.13 -2.09
N THR A 105 -8.42 6.31 -1.59
CA THR A 105 -9.70 6.94 -1.90
C THR A 105 -9.87 7.16 -3.39
N ILE A 106 -8.85 7.71 -4.04
CA ILE A 106 -8.87 7.93 -5.50
C ILE A 106 -8.98 6.61 -6.25
N ALA A 107 -8.18 5.62 -5.87
CA ALA A 107 -8.22 4.30 -6.50
C ALA A 107 -9.59 3.63 -6.38
N GLU A 108 -10.23 3.75 -5.21
CA GLU A 108 -11.58 3.24 -4.98
C GLU A 108 -12.63 3.98 -5.81
N MET A 109 -12.51 5.31 -5.93
CA MET A 109 -13.39 6.11 -6.77
C MET A 109 -13.25 5.70 -8.25
N GLU A 110 -12.02 5.51 -8.74
CA GLU A 110 -11.78 5.02 -10.10
C GLU A 110 -12.46 3.67 -10.34
N ARG A 111 -12.25 2.73 -9.41
CA ARG A 111 -12.83 1.39 -9.51
C ARG A 111 -14.35 1.43 -9.57
N ARG A 112 -14.97 2.33 -8.81
CA ARG A 112 -16.42 2.49 -8.73
C ARG A 112 -16.98 3.46 -9.76
N LYS A 113 -16.13 4.08 -10.58
CA LYS A 113 -16.51 5.09 -11.59
C LYS A 113 -17.24 6.29 -10.99
N ILE A 114 -16.75 6.73 -9.82
CA ILE A 114 -17.26 7.91 -9.12
C ILE A 114 -16.28 9.05 -9.36
N ALA A 115 -16.77 10.19 -9.87
CA ALA A 115 -15.95 11.35 -10.19
C ALA A 115 -16.05 12.48 -9.16
N GLU A 116 -17.09 12.51 -8.34
CA GLU A 116 -17.34 13.59 -7.39
C GLU A 116 -16.99 13.15 -5.97
N LEU A 117 -16.26 14.02 -5.26
CA LEU A 117 -15.80 13.78 -3.89
C LEU A 117 -16.12 14.97 -3.01
N TYR A 118 -16.84 14.75 -1.93
CA TYR A 118 -16.98 15.76 -0.87
C TYR A 118 -15.75 15.72 0.03
N SER A 119 -15.01 16.82 0.05
CA SER A 119 -13.84 16.97 0.92
C SER A 119 -13.46 18.44 1.04
N TYR A 120 -13.02 18.84 2.22
CA TYR A 120 -12.37 20.14 2.42
C TYR A 120 -10.88 20.12 2.07
N ASP A 121 -10.30 18.94 1.84
CA ASP A 121 -8.87 18.77 1.54
C ASP A 121 -8.57 19.14 0.07
N ARG A 122 -7.91 20.28 -0.12
CA ARG A 122 -7.55 20.79 -1.44
C ARG A 122 -6.45 19.98 -2.14
N ASN A 123 -5.78 19.07 -1.44
CA ASN A 123 -4.80 18.19 -2.07
C ASN A 123 -5.41 17.32 -3.16
N PHE A 124 -6.72 17.03 -3.07
CA PHE A 124 -7.44 16.32 -4.14
C PHE A 124 -7.57 17.11 -5.44
N ASP A 125 -7.41 18.44 -5.41
CA ASP A 125 -7.46 19.28 -6.61
C ASP A 125 -6.20 19.11 -7.49
N GLN A 126 -5.12 18.55 -6.95
CA GLN A 126 -3.79 18.56 -7.55
C GLN A 126 -3.35 17.20 -8.11
N VAL A 127 -4.25 16.25 -8.26
CA VAL A 127 -3.89 14.90 -8.76
C VAL A 127 -3.93 14.91 -10.29
N PRO A 128 -2.76 14.86 -10.98
CA PRO A 128 -2.72 14.92 -12.43
C PRO A 128 -3.42 13.71 -13.08
N GLY A 129 -4.08 13.95 -14.22
CA GLY A 129 -4.70 12.87 -14.99
C GLY A 129 -6.03 12.35 -14.45
N HIS A 130 -6.57 12.98 -13.40
CA HIS A 130 -7.86 12.61 -12.83
C HIS A 130 -8.94 13.60 -13.19
N THR A 131 -10.11 13.06 -13.53
CA THR A 131 -11.34 13.84 -13.72
C THR A 131 -12.12 14.05 -12.43
N LEU A 132 -11.45 13.89 -11.30
CA LEU A 132 -12.03 14.04 -9.98
C LEU A 132 -12.47 15.49 -9.75
N LYS A 133 -13.71 15.65 -9.32
CA LYS A 133 -14.29 16.94 -8.95
C LYS A 133 -14.52 16.98 -7.45
N ARG A 134 -13.75 17.82 -6.77
CA ARG A 134 -13.93 18.03 -5.34
C ARG A 134 -15.09 18.99 -5.10
N LEU A 135 -15.95 18.64 -4.16
CA LEU A 135 -17.11 19.43 -3.71
C LEU A 135 -16.96 19.75 -2.22
N GLU A 136 -17.52 20.85 -1.81
CA GLU A 136 -17.66 21.19 -0.40
C GLU A 136 -19.14 21.27 -0.02
N PRO A 137 -19.56 20.71 1.14
CA PRO A 137 -20.96 20.77 1.56
C PRO A 137 -21.40 22.18 1.93
#